data_4b2a6592c74642aaa449a8b2521012b8
#
_entry.id   4b2a6592c74642aaa449a8b2521012b8
#
_cell.length_a   1.000
_cell.length_b   1.000
_cell.length_c   1.000
_cell.angle_alpha   90.00
_cell.angle_beta   90.00
_cell.angle_gamma   90.00
#
_symmetry.space_group_name_H-M   'P 1'
#
loop_
_entity.id
_entity.type
_entity.pdbx_description
1 polymer ?
#
loop_
_entity_poly.entity_id
_entity_poly.type
_entity_poly.pdbx_seq_one_letter_code
_entity_poly.pdbx_strand_id
1 'polypeptide(L)'
;MTAKEFLRQYEEAERKARQHKAEYERELEMIGSVSLNMDGMPHGSNISKPTEEAALKLADKALRWKMAELDAIRVRQMVYDTIYDIKGIEGQVLYERYINLHKWEEICVLVHYSWQGVHKVHKRALAIVESRLK
;
A
#
# COMPACT_ATOMS: atom_id res chain seq x y z
N MET A 1 13.98 -16.45 2.99
CA MET A 1 12.79 -15.82 2.37
C MET A 1 12.48 -16.51 1.04
N THR A 2 11.26 -16.91 0.85
CA THR A 2 10.84 -17.51 -0.42
C THR A 2 10.56 -16.41 -1.45
N ALA A 3 10.49 -16.79 -2.73
CA ALA A 3 10.15 -15.85 -3.80
C ALA A 3 8.80 -15.18 -3.54
N LYS A 4 7.82 -15.96 -3.13
CA LYS A 4 6.47 -15.44 -2.85
C LYS A 4 6.48 -14.43 -1.70
N GLU A 5 7.21 -14.71 -0.63
CA GLU A 5 7.37 -13.79 0.50
C GLU A 5 8.04 -12.50 0.07
N PHE A 6 9.07 -12.60 -0.75
CA PHE A 6 9.77 -11.43 -1.28
C PHE A 6 8.82 -10.55 -2.11
N LEU A 7 8.09 -11.16 -3.03
CA LEU A 7 7.19 -10.44 -3.91
C LEU A 7 6.01 -9.80 -3.17
N ARG A 8 5.56 -10.42 -2.08
CA ARG A 8 4.43 -9.91 -1.29
C ARG A 8 4.79 -8.73 -0.41
N GLN A 9 6.06 -8.38 -0.30
CA GLN A 9 6.50 -7.25 0.53
C GLN A 9 5.84 -5.93 0.12
N TYR A 10 5.65 -5.71 -1.18
CA TYR A 10 5.00 -4.48 -1.64
C TYR A 10 3.52 -4.42 -1.22
N GLU A 11 2.80 -5.51 -1.37
CA GLU A 11 1.39 -5.57 -0.93
C GLU A 11 1.27 -5.25 0.55
N GLU A 12 2.16 -5.81 1.36
CA GLU A 12 2.21 -5.54 2.80
C GLU A 12 2.51 -4.07 3.10
N ALA A 13 3.51 -3.51 2.43
CA ALA A 13 3.90 -2.11 2.63
C ALA A 13 2.78 -1.16 2.18
N GLU A 14 2.11 -1.46 1.08
CA GLU A 14 0.98 -0.69 0.58
C GLU A 14 -0.21 -0.74 1.54
N ARG A 15 -0.47 -1.91 2.11
CA ARG A 15 -1.53 -2.08 3.09
C ARG A 15 -1.27 -1.22 4.34
N LYS A 16 -0.03 -1.22 4.82
CA LYS A 16 0.36 -0.38 5.97
C LYS A 16 0.21 1.09 5.66
N ALA A 17 0.62 1.52 4.47
CA ALA A 17 0.47 2.92 4.06
C ALA A 17 -1.00 3.34 4.03
N ARG A 18 -1.88 2.49 3.50
CA ARG A 18 -3.32 2.76 3.49
C ARG A 18 -3.91 2.81 4.88
N GLN A 19 -3.43 1.96 5.78
CA GLN A 19 -3.88 1.95 7.17
C GLN A 19 -3.51 3.27 7.87
N HIS A 20 -2.27 3.72 7.70
CA HIS A 20 -1.83 4.99 8.29
C HIS A 20 -2.55 6.18 7.66
N LYS A 21 -2.84 6.13 6.37
CA LYS A 21 -3.63 7.15 5.70
C LYS A 21 -5.04 7.25 6.29
N ALA A 22 -5.68 6.09 6.51
CA ALA A 22 -7.02 6.04 7.10
C ALA A 22 -7.03 6.62 8.52
N GLU A 23 -6.00 6.33 9.31
CA GLU A 23 -5.88 6.90 10.65
C GLU A 23 -5.71 8.42 10.62
N TYR A 24 -4.91 8.92 9.68
CA TYR A 24 -4.74 10.35 9.48
C TYR A 24 -6.07 11.02 9.09
N GLU A 25 -6.77 10.44 8.13
CA GLU A 25 -8.05 10.98 7.66
C GLU A 25 -9.10 10.99 8.78
N ARG A 26 -9.11 9.97 9.63
CA ARG A 26 -9.99 9.90 10.79
C ARG A 26 -9.71 11.03 11.78
N GLU A 27 -8.43 11.28 12.08
CA GLU A 27 -8.06 12.39 12.95
C GLU A 27 -8.47 13.73 12.36
N LEU A 28 -8.27 13.90 11.06
CA LEU A 28 -8.65 15.12 10.35
C LEU A 28 -10.16 15.37 10.43
N GLU A 29 -10.97 14.33 10.27
CA GLU A 29 -12.42 14.40 10.38
C GLU A 29 -12.85 14.78 11.80
N MET A 30 -12.20 14.22 12.80
CA MET A 30 -12.50 14.52 14.20
C MET A 30 -12.23 15.99 14.51
N ILE A 31 -11.14 16.55 14.03
CA ILE A 31 -10.81 17.96 14.19
C ILE A 31 -11.84 18.83 13.49
N GLY A 32 -12.20 18.50 12.26
CA GLY A 32 -13.22 19.20 11.49
C GLY A 32 -14.59 19.17 12.16
N SER A 33 -14.95 18.02 12.71
CA SER A 33 -16.22 17.82 13.42
C SER A 33 -16.30 18.68 14.69
N VAL A 34 -15.22 18.72 15.46
CA VAL A 34 -15.12 19.54 16.66
C VAL A 34 -15.20 21.03 16.27
N SER A 35 -14.52 21.42 15.21
CA SER A 35 -14.54 22.79 14.70
C SER A 35 -15.96 23.22 14.29
N LEU A 36 -16.69 22.34 13.62
CA LEU A 36 -18.08 22.58 13.20
C LEU A 36 -19.05 22.72 14.38
N ASN A 37 -18.86 21.91 15.41
CA ASN A 37 -19.68 21.94 16.61
C ASN A 37 -19.45 23.19 17.45
N MET A 38 -18.32 23.85 17.29
CA MET A 38 -17.95 25.05 17.98
C MET A 38 -18.32 26.32 17.21
N ASP A 39 -18.81 26.16 16.00
CA ASP A 39 -19.23 27.26 15.13
C ASP A 39 -20.46 27.93 15.71
N GLY A 40 -20.32 29.17 16.11
CA GLY A 40 -21.40 29.97 16.71
C GLY A 40 -21.27 30.21 18.20
N MET A 41 -20.26 29.65 18.87
CA MET A 41 -20.00 29.93 20.28
C MET A 41 -18.70 30.73 20.45
N PRO A 42 -18.75 31.93 21.01
CA PRO A 42 -17.54 32.74 21.20
C PRO A 42 -16.72 32.19 22.37
N HIS A 43 -15.92 31.17 22.14
CA HIS A 43 -14.99 30.65 23.14
C HIS A 43 -13.58 31.09 22.81
N GLY A 44 -13.13 32.17 23.37
CA GLY A 44 -11.84 32.72 23.03
C GLY A 44 -10.65 31.93 23.57
N SER A 45 -10.61 31.64 24.85
CA SER A 45 -9.35 31.29 25.51
C SER A 45 -9.15 29.80 25.81
N ASN A 46 -10.20 29.00 25.77
CA ASN A 46 -10.09 27.57 26.21
C ASN A 46 -9.82 26.60 25.09
N ILE A 47 -9.66 27.08 23.87
CA ILE A 47 -9.55 26.25 22.69
C ILE A 47 -8.10 25.94 22.29
N SER A 48 -7.14 26.74 22.79
CA SER A 48 -5.75 26.68 22.35
C SER A 48 -5.05 25.35 22.74
N LYS A 49 -5.23 24.87 23.96
CA LYS A 49 -4.57 23.64 24.40
C LYS A 49 -5.08 22.37 23.70
N PRO A 50 -6.41 22.11 23.66
CA PRO A 50 -6.90 20.98 22.87
C PRO A 50 -6.55 21.08 21.39
N THR A 51 -6.50 22.30 20.85
CA THR A 51 -6.14 22.53 19.45
C THR A 51 -4.67 22.22 19.19
N GLU A 52 -3.77 22.61 20.12
CA GLU A 52 -2.35 22.30 20.01
C GLU A 52 -2.09 20.78 20.08
N GLU A 53 -2.72 20.11 21.02
CA GLU A 53 -2.62 18.66 21.15
C GLU A 53 -3.17 17.96 19.91
N ALA A 54 -4.30 18.44 19.39
CA ALA A 54 -4.91 17.89 18.17
C ALA A 54 -3.99 18.10 16.97
N ALA A 55 -3.37 19.26 16.86
CA ALA A 55 -2.44 19.56 15.77
C ALA A 55 -1.19 18.69 15.83
N LEU A 56 -0.64 18.47 17.03
CA LEU A 56 0.52 17.60 17.21
C LEU A 56 0.19 16.15 16.88
N LYS A 57 -0.97 15.67 17.30
CA LYS A 57 -1.45 14.33 17.01
C LYS A 57 -1.66 14.11 15.51
N LEU A 58 -2.25 15.11 14.85
CA LEU A 58 -2.46 15.06 13.42
C LEU A 58 -1.13 15.05 12.66
N ALA A 59 -0.18 15.88 13.10
CA ALA A 59 1.16 15.94 12.50
C ALA A 59 1.89 14.59 12.66
N ASP A 60 1.78 13.94 13.82
CA ASP A 60 2.37 12.63 14.05
C ASP A 60 1.77 11.58 13.11
N LYS A 61 0.46 11.58 12.96
CA LYS A 61 -0.22 10.63 12.06
C LYS A 61 0.11 10.90 10.59
N ALA A 62 0.23 12.16 10.20
CA ALA A 62 0.67 12.54 8.86
C ALA A 62 2.08 12.03 8.57
N LEU A 63 2.98 12.16 9.54
CA LEU A 63 4.36 11.69 9.40
C LEU A 63 4.41 10.17 9.25
N ARG A 64 3.66 9.45 10.06
CA ARG A 64 3.59 7.98 9.97
C ARG A 64 3.09 7.52 8.62
N TRP A 65 2.06 8.19 8.11
CA TRP A 65 1.54 7.89 6.77
C TRP A 65 2.60 8.15 5.69
N LYS A 66 3.25 9.30 5.74
CA LYS A 66 4.27 9.66 4.74
C LYS A 66 5.47 8.71 4.77
N MET A 67 5.90 8.29 5.95
CA MET A 67 6.99 7.33 6.07
C MET A 67 6.59 5.96 5.52
N ALA A 68 5.38 5.52 5.80
CA ALA A 68 4.87 4.25 5.27
C ALA A 68 4.72 4.29 3.74
N GLU A 69 4.28 5.43 3.21
CA GLU A 69 4.14 5.62 1.77
C GLU A 69 5.50 5.58 1.07
N LEU A 70 6.51 6.24 1.64
CA LEU A 70 7.88 6.20 1.10
C LEU A 70 8.47 4.79 1.15
N ASP A 71 8.21 4.06 2.23
CA ASP A 71 8.64 2.67 2.34
C ASP A 71 7.98 1.80 1.27
N ALA A 72 6.68 2.01 1.01
CA ALA A 72 5.96 1.28 -0.02
C ALA A 72 6.54 1.56 -1.41
N ILE A 73 6.90 2.81 -1.69
CA ILE A 73 7.53 3.18 -2.96
C ILE A 73 8.87 2.47 -3.12
N ARG A 74 9.68 2.46 -2.06
CA ARG A 74 10.99 1.80 -2.06
C ARG A 74 10.85 0.30 -2.30
N VAL A 75 9.93 -0.33 -1.60
CA VAL A 75 9.68 -1.78 -1.72
C VAL A 75 9.14 -2.12 -3.12
N ARG A 76 8.25 -1.29 -3.65
CA ARG A 76 7.74 -1.48 -5.01
C ARG A 76 8.87 -1.47 -6.03
N GLN A 77 9.80 -0.52 -5.90
CA GLN A 77 10.95 -0.44 -6.80
C GLN A 77 11.82 -1.68 -6.70
N MET A 78 12.07 -2.15 -5.50
CA MET A 78 12.85 -3.37 -5.26
C MET A 78 12.21 -4.60 -5.92
N VAL A 79 10.92 -4.77 -5.78
CA VAL A 79 10.17 -5.86 -6.41
C VAL A 79 10.20 -5.71 -7.93
N TYR A 80 9.95 -4.50 -8.42
CA TYR A 80 9.97 -4.20 -9.86
C TYR A 80 11.34 -4.53 -10.47
N ASP A 81 12.43 -4.11 -9.83
CA ASP A 81 13.77 -4.35 -10.33
C ASP A 81 14.10 -5.83 -10.43
N THR A 82 13.45 -6.66 -9.61
CA THR A 82 13.66 -8.11 -9.63
C THR A 82 12.91 -8.77 -10.79
N ILE A 83 11.78 -8.22 -11.22
CA ILE A 83 10.90 -8.90 -12.19
C ILE A 83 10.79 -8.21 -13.55
N TYR A 84 11.23 -6.96 -13.70
CA TYR A 84 10.94 -6.15 -14.90
C TYR A 84 11.46 -6.77 -16.20
N ASP A 85 12.56 -7.50 -16.14
CA ASP A 85 13.17 -8.10 -17.33
C ASP A 85 12.75 -9.55 -17.59
N ILE A 86 11.83 -10.07 -16.79
CA ILE A 86 11.26 -11.41 -17.04
C ILE A 86 10.27 -11.26 -18.18
N LYS A 87 10.59 -11.93 -19.30
CA LYS A 87 9.81 -11.82 -20.52
C LYS A 87 8.67 -12.85 -20.56
N GLY A 88 7.70 -12.58 -21.43
CA GLY A 88 6.61 -13.50 -21.68
C GLY A 88 5.50 -13.42 -20.63
N ILE A 89 4.67 -14.44 -20.64
CA ILE A 89 3.49 -14.51 -19.77
C ILE A 89 3.87 -14.56 -18.29
N GLU A 90 5.01 -15.16 -17.96
CA GLU A 90 5.50 -15.25 -16.57
C GLU A 90 5.73 -13.83 -16.01
N GLY A 91 6.41 -12.99 -16.78
CA GLY A 91 6.66 -11.59 -16.37
C GLY A 91 5.38 -10.79 -16.26
N GLN A 92 4.45 -10.99 -17.19
CA GLN A 92 3.16 -10.29 -17.18
C GLN A 92 2.33 -10.65 -15.94
N VAL A 93 2.26 -11.93 -15.61
CA VAL A 93 1.52 -12.39 -14.43
C VAL A 93 2.13 -11.84 -13.15
N LEU A 94 3.46 -11.86 -13.03
CA LEU A 94 4.15 -11.29 -11.86
C LEU A 94 3.86 -9.80 -11.73
N TYR A 95 3.93 -9.06 -12.82
CA TYR A 95 3.68 -7.62 -12.79
C TYR A 95 2.24 -7.31 -12.36
N GLU A 96 1.28 -7.99 -12.96
CA GLU A 96 -0.13 -7.76 -12.63
C GLU A 96 -0.47 -8.13 -11.19
N ARG A 97 0.12 -9.21 -10.69
CA ARG A 97 -0.17 -9.67 -9.33
C ARG A 97 0.57 -8.88 -8.26
N TYR A 98 1.86 -8.60 -8.46
CA TYR A 98 2.72 -8.09 -7.39
C TYR A 98 3.04 -6.60 -7.49
N ILE A 99 2.87 -5.98 -8.65
CA ILE A 99 3.04 -4.54 -8.82
C ILE A 99 1.68 -3.85 -8.90
N ASN A 100 0.78 -4.32 -9.75
CA ASN A 100 -0.55 -3.74 -9.90
C ASN A 100 -1.54 -4.25 -8.84
N LEU A 101 -1.17 -5.28 -8.10
CA LEU A 101 -1.96 -5.88 -7.00
C LEU A 101 -3.35 -6.33 -7.43
N HIS A 102 -3.47 -6.82 -8.65
CA HIS A 102 -4.72 -7.36 -9.16
C HIS A 102 -5.06 -8.70 -8.52
N LYS A 103 -6.35 -8.98 -8.40
CA LYS A 103 -6.85 -10.28 -7.96
C LYS A 103 -6.64 -11.30 -9.07
N TRP A 104 -6.56 -12.56 -8.69
CA TRP A 104 -6.36 -13.62 -9.66
C TRP A 104 -7.43 -13.67 -10.74
N GLU A 105 -8.69 -13.40 -10.39
CA GLU A 105 -9.81 -13.35 -11.34
C GLU A 105 -9.59 -12.27 -12.38
N GLU A 106 -9.10 -11.11 -11.96
CA GLU A 106 -8.79 -10.00 -12.87
C GLU A 106 -7.63 -10.35 -13.80
N ILE A 107 -6.61 -11.03 -13.26
CA ILE A 107 -5.44 -11.43 -14.04
C ILE A 107 -5.84 -12.42 -15.13
N CYS A 108 -6.70 -13.38 -14.81
CA CYS A 108 -7.22 -14.34 -15.81
C CYS A 108 -7.82 -13.61 -17.01
N VAL A 109 -8.61 -12.56 -16.77
CA VAL A 109 -9.22 -11.77 -17.82
C VAL A 109 -8.17 -11.00 -18.62
N LEU A 110 -7.23 -10.36 -17.91
CA LEU A 110 -6.19 -9.54 -18.54
C LEU A 110 -5.27 -10.33 -19.45
N VAL A 111 -4.90 -11.54 -19.05
CA VAL A 111 -3.95 -12.36 -19.82
C VAL A 111 -4.64 -13.40 -20.69
N HIS A 112 -5.96 -13.50 -20.63
CA HIS A 112 -6.77 -14.46 -21.40
C HIS A 112 -6.38 -15.92 -21.13
N TYR A 113 -6.13 -16.22 -19.86
CA TYR A 113 -5.80 -17.58 -19.41
C TYR A 113 -6.89 -18.08 -18.45
N SER A 114 -7.05 -19.39 -18.38
CA SER A 114 -7.92 -20.01 -17.40
C SER A 114 -7.31 -19.89 -15.99
N TRP A 115 -8.12 -20.10 -14.97
CA TRP A 115 -7.66 -20.13 -13.59
C TRP A 115 -6.48 -21.09 -13.40
N GLN A 116 -6.63 -22.31 -13.90
CA GLN A 116 -5.57 -23.32 -13.80
C GLN A 116 -4.33 -22.91 -14.57
N GLY A 117 -4.52 -22.35 -15.77
CA GLY A 117 -3.42 -21.89 -16.61
C GLY A 117 -2.61 -20.77 -15.96
N VAL A 118 -3.28 -19.79 -15.35
CA VAL A 118 -2.63 -18.68 -14.65
C VAL A 118 -1.80 -19.20 -13.47
N HIS A 119 -2.32 -20.13 -12.69
CA HIS A 119 -1.59 -20.66 -11.54
C HIS A 119 -0.38 -21.50 -11.95
N LYS A 120 -0.43 -22.20 -13.09
CA LYS A 120 0.72 -22.90 -13.66
C LYS A 120 1.80 -21.91 -14.08
N VAL A 121 1.41 -20.82 -14.75
CA VAL A 121 2.33 -19.74 -15.13
C VAL A 121 2.96 -19.12 -13.89
N HIS A 122 2.16 -18.84 -12.87
CA HIS A 122 2.63 -18.26 -11.62
C HIS A 122 3.68 -19.13 -10.94
N LYS A 123 3.47 -20.45 -10.94
CA LYS A 123 4.42 -21.39 -10.36
C LYS A 123 5.77 -21.35 -11.09
N ARG A 124 5.73 -21.31 -12.44
CA ARG A 124 6.96 -21.18 -13.23
C ARG A 124 7.65 -19.83 -12.97
N ALA A 125 6.86 -18.77 -12.90
CA ALA A 125 7.37 -17.43 -12.64
C ALA A 125 8.06 -17.35 -11.28
N LEU A 126 7.45 -17.95 -10.24
CA LEU A 126 8.06 -17.99 -8.90
C LEU A 126 9.39 -18.74 -8.91
N ALA A 127 9.52 -19.80 -9.72
CA ALA A 127 10.78 -20.53 -9.84
C ALA A 127 11.87 -19.63 -10.43
N ILE A 128 11.54 -18.80 -11.42
CA ILE A 128 12.48 -17.84 -12.00
C ILE A 128 12.95 -16.84 -10.94
N VAL A 129 12.01 -16.27 -10.17
CA VAL A 129 12.34 -15.32 -9.12
C VAL A 129 13.20 -15.98 -8.03
N GLU A 130 12.84 -17.21 -7.66
CA GLU A 130 13.60 -17.98 -6.65
C GLU A 130 15.08 -18.10 -7.05
N SER A 131 15.35 -18.37 -8.32
CA SER A 131 16.71 -18.46 -8.80
C SER A 131 17.45 -17.12 -8.77
N ARG A 132 16.73 -16.02 -8.90
CA ARG A 132 17.33 -14.66 -8.83
C ARG A 132 17.65 -14.22 -7.42
N LEU A 133 16.98 -14.77 -6.44
CA LEU A 133 17.18 -14.41 -5.02
C LEU A 133 18.33 -15.17 -4.37
N LYS A 134 18.88 -16.16 -5.04
CA LYS A 134 20.00 -16.96 -4.52
C LYS A 134 21.35 -16.34 -4.81
#